data_15633d6b2d66e95ccb1629c2aba244f2
#
_entry.id   15633d6b2d66e95ccb1629c2aba244f2
#
_cell.length_a   1.000
_cell.length_b   1.000
_cell.length_c   1.000
_cell.angle_alpha   90.00
_cell.angle_beta   90.00
_cell.angle_gamma   90.00
#
_symmetry.space_group_name_H-M   'P 1'
#
loop_
_entity.id
_entity.type
_entity.pdbx_description
1 polymer ?
#
loop_
_entity_poly.entity_id
_entity_poly.type
_entity_poly.pdbx_seq_one_letter_code
_entity_poly.pdbx_strand_id
1 'polypeptide(L)'
;SLTAVEGRVNVTELSERFEVTAETIRRDLAVLDREGVVHRVHGGAVASQSFQTAELTLDTRQRSASGAKAAIARAALDFLPHGGGSIFLDAGTTINAFAELIGQQYPQGQFNIVSNSLPIALSLAGSGVPDVQLLGGTVRAITQAVVGDTALRTLALMRADVAFIGTNALTLDHGLSTADPQEAAIKSAFVTNAHKVVVMCDSSKLGNDYLVSFAPAADIDVVITDAAAPDSFVEALREHEIEVVLASE
;
A
#
# COMPACT_ATOMS: atom_id res chain seq x y z
N SER A 1 5.52 -18.03 -10.34
CA SER A 1 4.24 -18.66 -10.71
C SER A 1 3.24 -17.57 -11.06
N LEU A 2 2.29 -17.83 -11.96
CA LEU A 2 1.25 -16.87 -12.38
C LEU A 2 0.47 -16.30 -11.20
N THR A 3 0.09 -17.15 -10.25
CA THR A 3 -0.59 -16.72 -9.01
C THR A 3 0.22 -15.74 -8.16
N ALA A 4 1.55 -15.75 -8.24
CA ALA A 4 2.38 -14.83 -7.49
C ALA A 4 2.45 -13.43 -8.12
N VAL A 5 2.19 -13.32 -9.42
CA VAL A 5 2.19 -12.03 -10.15
C VAL A 5 0.78 -11.44 -10.23
N GLU A 6 -0.20 -12.27 -10.54
CA GLU A 6 -1.60 -11.85 -10.77
C GLU A 6 -2.45 -11.90 -9.47
N GLY A 7 -1.91 -12.48 -8.37
CA GLY A 7 -2.59 -12.65 -7.08
C GLY A 7 -3.73 -13.70 -7.13
N ARG A 8 -4.45 -13.74 -8.24
CA ARG A 8 -5.55 -14.67 -8.51
C ARG A 8 -5.42 -15.26 -9.90
N VAL A 9 -5.87 -16.50 -10.07
CA VAL A 9 -5.99 -17.15 -11.38
C VAL A 9 -7.42 -17.62 -11.61
N ASN A 10 -7.89 -17.48 -12.84
CA ASN A 10 -9.22 -17.92 -13.27
C ASN A 10 -9.12 -19.25 -14.00
N VAL A 11 -10.07 -20.18 -13.72
CA VAL A 11 -10.11 -21.51 -14.36
C VAL A 11 -10.26 -21.40 -15.87
N THR A 12 -11.05 -20.46 -16.38
CA THR A 12 -11.28 -20.28 -17.81
C THR A 12 -10.01 -19.82 -18.52
N GLU A 13 -9.36 -18.79 -18.01
CA GLU A 13 -8.10 -18.25 -18.55
C GLU A 13 -6.97 -19.30 -18.53
N LEU A 14 -6.84 -20.05 -17.41
CA LEU A 14 -5.86 -21.14 -17.34
C LEU A 14 -6.17 -22.26 -18.34
N SER A 15 -7.45 -22.60 -18.55
CA SER A 15 -7.84 -23.65 -19.50
C SER A 15 -7.50 -23.25 -20.96
N GLU A 16 -7.70 -22.01 -21.32
CA GLU A 16 -7.32 -21.45 -22.62
C GLU A 16 -5.80 -21.38 -22.78
N ARG A 17 -5.09 -20.85 -21.78
CA ARG A 17 -3.63 -20.65 -21.81
C ARG A 17 -2.85 -21.97 -21.87
N PHE A 18 -3.34 -23.01 -21.21
CA PHE A 18 -2.68 -24.33 -21.19
C PHE A 18 -3.31 -25.33 -22.17
N GLU A 19 -4.30 -24.91 -22.94
CA GLU A 19 -5.02 -25.74 -23.93
C GLU A 19 -5.56 -27.05 -23.33
N VAL A 20 -6.08 -26.97 -22.10
CA VAL A 20 -6.67 -28.11 -21.37
C VAL A 20 -8.10 -27.78 -20.93
N THR A 21 -8.84 -28.81 -20.50
CA THR A 21 -10.22 -28.60 -20.05
C THR A 21 -10.28 -27.88 -18.71
N ALA A 22 -11.35 -27.11 -18.49
CA ALA A 22 -11.60 -26.46 -17.19
C ALA A 22 -11.63 -27.47 -16.02
N GLU A 23 -12.04 -28.72 -16.28
CA GLU A 23 -12.06 -29.79 -15.28
C GLU A 23 -10.63 -30.25 -14.90
N THR A 24 -9.72 -30.28 -15.88
CA THR A 24 -8.29 -30.55 -15.61
C THR A 24 -7.71 -29.48 -14.70
N ILE A 25 -7.95 -28.20 -15.03
CA ILE A 25 -7.52 -27.06 -14.20
C ILE A 25 -8.09 -27.16 -12.78
N ARG A 26 -9.41 -27.42 -12.65
CA ARG A 26 -10.04 -27.56 -11.31
C ARG A 26 -9.38 -28.68 -10.48
N ARG A 27 -9.02 -29.78 -11.12
CA ARG A 27 -8.37 -30.92 -10.46
C ARG A 27 -6.96 -30.57 -10.03
N ASP A 28 -6.19 -29.91 -10.87
CA ASP A 28 -4.83 -29.48 -10.57
C ASP A 28 -4.80 -28.42 -9.46
N LEU A 29 -5.71 -27.44 -9.50
CA LEU A 29 -5.90 -26.48 -8.44
C LEU A 29 -6.31 -27.14 -7.11
N ALA A 30 -7.08 -28.24 -7.14
CA ALA A 30 -7.44 -29.00 -5.94
C ALA A 30 -6.24 -29.78 -5.35
N VAL A 31 -5.27 -30.15 -6.17
CA VAL A 31 -3.98 -30.73 -5.69
C VAL A 31 -3.15 -29.64 -5.01
N LEU A 32 -2.96 -28.51 -5.68
CA LEU A 32 -2.17 -27.39 -5.17
C LEU A 32 -2.79 -26.77 -3.89
N ASP A 33 -4.12 -26.76 -3.75
CA ASP A 33 -4.83 -26.35 -2.54
C ASP A 33 -4.53 -27.29 -1.37
N ARG A 34 -4.54 -28.61 -1.60
CA ARG A 34 -4.15 -29.60 -0.58
C ARG A 34 -2.68 -29.53 -0.17
N GLU A 35 -1.83 -29.13 -1.08
CA GLU A 35 -0.39 -28.92 -0.83
C GLU A 35 -0.11 -27.56 -0.18
N GLY A 36 -1.15 -26.73 0.01
CA GLY A 36 -1.05 -25.40 0.61
C GLY A 36 -0.34 -24.36 -0.28
N VAL A 37 -0.25 -24.59 -1.57
CA VAL A 37 0.38 -23.67 -2.53
C VAL A 37 -0.59 -22.59 -2.99
N VAL A 38 -1.87 -22.93 -3.09
CA VAL A 38 -2.96 -22.00 -3.45
C VAL A 38 -4.16 -22.23 -2.55
N HIS A 39 -5.07 -21.26 -2.46
CA HIS A 39 -6.42 -21.44 -1.91
C HIS A 39 -7.45 -21.36 -3.02
N ARG A 40 -8.33 -22.36 -3.12
CA ARG A 40 -9.42 -22.35 -4.10
C ARG A 40 -10.50 -21.36 -3.72
N VAL A 41 -10.90 -20.54 -4.70
CA VAL A 41 -12.04 -19.61 -4.60
C VAL A 41 -13.05 -19.90 -5.70
N HIS A 42 -14.19 -19.20 -5.71
CA HIS A 42 -15.19 -19.39 -6.75
C HIS A 42 -14.64 -18.98 -8.13
N GLY A 43 -14.54 -19.94 -9.04
CA GLY A 43 -14.05 -19.74 -10.41
C GLY A 43 -12.52 -19.76 -10.60
N GLY A 44 -11.71 -19.99 -9.54
CA GLY A 44 -10.25 -19.97 -9.64
C GLY A 44 -9.50 -20.37 -8.39
N ALA A 45 -8.32 -19.81 -8.22
CA ALA A 45 -7.50 -19.95 -7.01
C ALA A 45 -6.68 -18.68 -6.77
N VAL A 46 -6.35 -18.44 -5.50
CA VAL A 46 -5.43 -17.39 -5.04
C VAL A 46 -4.19 -18.04 -4.42
N ALA A 47 -3.05 -17.34 -4.40
CA ALA A 47 -1.84 -17.89 -3.81
C ALA A 47 -2.04 -18.15 -2.30
N SER A 48 -1.53 -19.26 -1.76
CA SER A 48 -1.77 -19.68 -0.37
C SER A 48 -1.15 -18.74 0.67
N GLN A 49 -0.17 -17.93 0.27
CA GLN A 49 0.42 -16.88 1.12
C GLN A 49 -0.40 -15.58 1.12
N SER A 50 -1.50 -15.53 0.37
CA SER A 50 -2.23 -14.31 0.05
C SER A 50 -3.25 -13.86 1.11
N PHE A 51 -3.60 -14.65 2.09
CA PHE A 51 -4.46 -14.17 3.19
C PHE A 51 -3.69 -14.09 4.51
N GLN A 52 -2.92 -13.04 4.68
CA GLN A 52 -2.34 -12.77 5.98
C GLN A 52 -3.38 -12.04 6.84
N THR A 53 -3.78 -12.68 7.93
CA THR A 53 -4.67 -12.09 8.94
C THR A 53 -3.88 -11.54 10.14
N ALA A 54 -2.62 -11.94 10.29
CA ALA A 54 -1.78 -11.51 11.41
C ALA A 54 -1.13 -10.15 11.14
N GLU A 55 -1.55 -9.15 11.88
CA GLU A 55 -0.96 -7.81 11.84
C GLU A 55 0.29 -7.76 12.73
N LEU A 56 1.42 -7.34 12.17
CA LEU A 56 2.65 -7.12 12.92
C LEU A 56 2.60 -5.76 13.63
N THR A 57 3.15 -5.70 14.84
CA THR A 57 3.26 -4.44 15.59
C THR A 57 4.13 -3.42 14.84
N LEU A 58 3.90 -2.14 15.12
CA LEU A 58 4.64 -1.04 14.50
C LEU A 58 6.16 -1.21 14.66
N ASP A 59 6.62 -1.59 15.87
CA ASP A 59 8.05 -1.80 16.17
C ASP A 59 8.67 -2.93 15.33
N THR A 60 7.96 -4.05 15.18
CA THR A 60 8.41 -5.16 14.32
C THR A 60 8.49 -4.73 12.86
N ARG A 61 7.49 -4.00 12.37
CA ARG A 61 7.45 -3.48 11.00
C ARG A 61 8.54 -2.43 10.76
N GLN A 62 8.88 -1.61 11.75
CA GLN A 62 9.93 -0.58 11.62
C GLN A 62 11.31 -1.20 11.43
N ARG A 63 11.60 -2.32 12.10
CA ARG A 63 12.88 -3.03 12.00
C ARG A 63 13.01 -3.85 10.71
N SER A 64 11.91 -4.29 10.12
CA SER A 64 11.92 -5.06 8.87
C SER A 64 12.21 -4.15 7.68
N ALA A 65 13.07 -4.59 6.74
CA ALA A 65 13.37 -3.90 5.47
C ALA A 65 13.72 -2.40 5.64
N SER A 66 14.48 -2.02 6.69
CA SER A 66 14.77 -0.61 7.00
C SER A 66 15.55 0.10 5.89
N GLY A 67 16.49 -0.57 5.22
CA GLY A 67 17.23 -0.04 4.07
C GLY A 67 16.31 0.27 2.89
N ALA A 68 15.46 -0.69 2.50
CA ALA A 68 14.48 -0.49 1.44
C ALA A 68 13.53 0.68 1.74
N LYS A 69 13.02 0.78 2.96
CA LYS A 69 12.15 1.90 3.37
C LYS A 69 12.84 3.26 3.29
N ALA A 70 14.11 3.33 3.68
CA ALA A 70 14.89 4.55 3.56
C ALA A 70 15.12 4.95 2.09
N ALA A 71 15.39 3.99 1.20
CA ALA A 71 15.51 4.22 -0.23
C ALA A 71 14.19 4.70 -0.84
N ILE A 72 13.09 4.00 -0.55
CA ILE A 72 11.74 4.37 -0.99
C ILE A 72 11.37 5.78 -0.50
N ALA A 73 11.65 6.10 0.76
CA ALA A 73 11.40 7.42 1.32
C ALA A 73 12.19 8.53 0.61
N ARG A 74 13.45 8.29 0.23
CA ARG A 74 14.24 9.24 -0.57
C ARG A 74 13.64 9.47 -1.95
N ALA A 75 13.26 8.39 -2.65
CA ALA A 75 12.65 8.49 -3.97
C ALA A 75 11.28 9.21 -3.94
N ALA A 76 10.55 9.12 -2.83
CA ALA A 76 9.27 9.79 -2.69
C ALA A 76 9.37 11.33 -2.62
N LEU A 77 10.55 11.90 -2.33
CA LEU A 77 10.75 13.36 -2.31
C LEU A 77 10.49 14.01 -3.68
N ASP A 78 10.75 13.28 -4.76
CA ASP A 78 10.53 13.77 -6.14
C ASP A 78 9.03 13.94 -6.48
N PHE A 79 8.15 13.38 -5.68
CA PHE A 79 6.70 13.46 -5.84
C PHE A 79 6.03 14.51 -4.94
N LEU A 80 6.81 15.25 -4.17
CA LEU A 80 6.27 16.39 -3.40
C LEU A 80 5.78 17.49 -4.36
N PRO A 81 4.66 18.18 -4.03
CA PRO A 81 4.16 19.26 -4.86
C PRO A 81 5.17 20.41 -5.01
N HIS A 82 5.43 20.83 -6.25
CA HIS A 82 6.36 21.94 -6.51
C HIS A 82 5.78 23.27 -6.00
N GLY A 83 6.60 24.02 -5.23
CA GLY A 83 6.22 25.34 -4.74
C GLY A 83 5.24 25.33 -3.55
N GLY A 84 5.04 24.19 -2.93
CA GLY A 84 4.09 24.00 -1.83
C GLY A 84 2.81 23.33 -2.30
N GLY A 85 1.95 22.95 -1.36
CA GLY A 85 0.69 22.27 -1.66
C GLY A 85 0.18 21.48 -0.46
N SER A 86 -0.81 20.65 -0.70
CA SER A 86 -1.44 19.80 0.31
C SER A 86 -1.04 18.34 0.12
N ILE A 87 -0.64 17.69 1.20
CA ILE A 87 -0.26 16.27 1.19
C ILE A 87 -0.97 15.48 2.28
N PHE A 88 -1.43 14.30 1.92
CA PHE A 88 -1.88 13.29 2.86
C PHE A 88 -0.73 12.32 3.15
N LEU A 89 -0.47 12.06 4.42
CA LEU A 89 0.48 11.07 4.90
C LEU A 89 -0.25 9.98 5.68
N ASP A 90 -0.34 8.81 5.07
CA ASP A 90 -0.97 7.64 5.69
C ASP A 90 -0.10 7.07 6.83
N ALA A 91 -0.71 6.28 7.71
CA ALA A 91 0.00 5.57 8.75
C ALA A 91 0.82 4.40 8.20
N GLY A 92 2.08 4.31 8.59
CA GLY A 92 2.96 3.19 8.23
C GLY A 92 4.43 3.52 8.37
N THR A 93 5.25 2.48 8.53
CA THR A 93 6.68 2.65 8.82
C THR A 93 7.47 3.23 7.64
N THR A 94 7.07 2.96 6.40
CA THR A 94 7.68 3.55 5.20
C THR A 94 7.33 5.04 5.10
N ILE A 95 6.06 5.39 5.34
CA ILE A 95 5.61 6.77 5.36
C ILE A 95 6.24 7.55 6.53
N ASN A 96 6.48 6.90 7.68
CA ASN A 96 7.19 7.53 8.80
C ASN A 96 8.64 7.89 8.42
N ALA A 97 9.36 7.00 7.73
CA ALA A 97 10.71 7.30 7.23
C ALA A 97 10.70 8.49 6.24
N PHE A 98 9.67 8.59 5.40
CA PHE A 98 9.48 9.73 4.50
C PHE A 98 9.15 11.03 5.27
N ALA A 99 8.28 10.98 6.26
CA ALA A 99 7.95 12.13 7.10
C ALA A 99 9.19 12.67 7.85
N GLU A 100 10.08 11.80 8.32
CA GLU A 100 11.36 12.18 8.92
C GLU A 100 12.23 12.98 7.93
N LEU A 101 12.30 12.56 6.65
CA LEU A 101 13.01 13.31 5.61
C LEU A 101 12.36 14.66 5.31
N ILE A 102 11.02 14.72 5.26
CA ILE A 102 10.30 15.99 5.11
C ILE A 102 10.66 16.93 6.26
N GLY A 103 10.63 16.46 7.50
CA GLY A 103 10.98 17.27 8.66
C GLY A 103 12.42 17.78 8.65
N GLN A 104 13.37 16.99 8.10
CA GLN A 104 14.76 17.38 7.95
C GLN A 104 15.00 18.40 6.83
N GLN A 105 14.33 18.24 5.68
CA GLN A 105 14.58 19.05 4.49
C GLN A 105 13.70 20.32 4.43
N TYR A 106 12.51 20.26 5.03
CA TYR A 106 11.51 21.33 5.01
C TYR A 106 11.03 21.74 6.41
N PRO A 107 11.94 22.05 7.37
CA PRO A 107 11.56 22.30 8.76
C PRO A 107 10.71 23.56 8.94
N GLN A 108 10.75 24.50 7.98
CA GLN A 108 9.92 25.72 8.02
C GLN A 108 8.54 25.56 7.40
N GLY A 109 8.24 24.34 6.89
CA GLY A 109 6.98 24.00 6.25
C GLY A 109 6.81 24.64 4.87
N GLN A 110 6.50 23.82 3.90
CA GLN A 110 6.07 24.26 2.56
C GLN A 110 4.75 23.62 2.17
N PHE A 111 4.30 22.65 2.96
CA PHE A 111 3.15 21.81 2.65
C PHE A 111 2.11 21.88 3.75
N ASN A 112 0.82 21.86 3.37
CA ASN A 112 -0.27 21.58 4.27
C ASN A 112 -0.35 20.07 4.49
N ILE A 113 0.09 19.60 5.65
CA ILE A 113 0.22 18.17 5.93
C ILE A 113 -0.96 17.69 6.76
N VAL A 114 -1.65 16.67 6.27
CA VAL A 114 -2.69 15.96 7.01
C VAL A 114 -2.26 14.50 7.18
N SER A 115 -2.31 13.97 8.39
CA SER A 115 -1.97 12.58 8.66
C SER A 115 -2.97 11.95 9.63
N ASN A 116 -3.15 10.62 9.49
CA ASN A 116 -3.83 9.79 10.48
C ASN A 116 -2.83 9.05 11.40
N SER A 117 -1.55 9.37 11.35
CA SER A 117 -0.51 8.71 12.11
C SER A 117 -0.02 9.57 13.28
N LEU A 118 -0.21 9.07 14.50
CA LEU A 118 0.30 9.74 15.69
C LEU A 118 1.84 9.87 15.69
N PRO A 119 2.64 8.83 15.35
CA PRO A 119 4.09 8.94 15.25
C PRO A 119 4.56 9.97 14.22
N ILE A 120 3.94 10.00 13.04
CA ILE A 120 4.27 10.94 11.96
C ILE A 120 4.03 12.38 12.42
N ALA A 121 2.85 12.66 13.01
CA ALA A 121 2.53 13.98 13.50
C ALA A 121 3.50 14.47 14.58
N LEU A 122 3.89 13.59 15.51
CA LEU A 122 4.87 13.89 16.54
C LEU A 122 6.27 14.12 15.96
N SER A 123 6.71 13.33 14.99
CA SER A 123 8.01 13.46 14.33
C SER A 123 8.11 14.80 13.60
N LEU A 124 7.11 15.15 12.79
CA LEU A 124 7.09 16.41 12.03
C LEU A 124 7.03 17.63 12.96
N ALA A 125 6.15 17.62 13.96
CA ALA A 125 6.07 18.70 14.95
C ALA A 125 7.37 18.85 15.74
N GLY A 126 8.01 17.73 16.12
CA GLY A 126 9.32 17.72 16.80
C GLY A 126 10.46 18.24 15.94
N SER A 127 10.36 18.14 14.62
CA SER A 127 11.31 18.72 13.66
C SER A 127 11.05 20.21 13.34
N GLY A 128 10.01 20.78 13.93
CA GLY A 128 9.64 22.20 13.75
C GLY A 128 8.76 22.49 12.53
N VAL A 129 8.24 21.47 11.86
CA VAL A 129 7.26 21.66 10.78
C VAL A 129 5.98 22.25 11.36
N PRO A 130 5.55 23.44 10.92
CA PRO A 130 4.37 24.08 11.45
C PRO A 130 3.08 23.41 10.91
N ASP A 131 2.02 23.53 11.67
CA ASP A 131 0.63 23.28 11.23
C ASP A 131 0.37 21.87 10.66
N VAL A 132 1.03 20.84 11.23
CA VAL A 132 0.72 19.43 10.90
C VAL A 132 -0.65 19.06 11.47
N GLN A 133 -1.59 18.77 10.62
CA GLN A 133 -2.95 18.38 11.01
C GLN A 133 -3.01 16.87 11.26
N LEU A 134 -3.16 16.45 12.52
CA LEU A 134 -3.49 15.09 12.89
C LEU A 134 -5.01 14.90 12.88
N LEU A 135 -5.52 13.89 12.16
CA LEU A 135 -6.94 13.55 12.19
C LEU A 135 -7.38 13.14 13.60
N GLY A 136 -8.57 13.59 13.99
CA GLY A 136 -9.20 13.17 15.24
C GLY A 136 -9.92 11.82 15.09
N GLY A 137 -9.98 11.02 16.16
CA GLY A 137 -10.66 9.72 16.14
C GLY A 137 -10.13 8.77 17.19
N THR A 138 -10.24 7.46 16.93
CA THR A 138 -9.72 6.40 17.79
C THR A 138 -8.32 5.98 17.36
N VAL A 139 -7.38 5.94 18.29
CA VAL A 139 -6.01 5.46 18.01
C VAL A 139 -5.97 3.93 18.17
N ARG A 140 -5.60 3.22 17.10
CA ARG A 140 -5.33 1.78 17.15
C ARG A 140 -3.97 1.53 17.82
N ALA A 141 -3.94 0.74 18.88
CA ALA A 141 -2.71 0.50 19.65
C ALA A 141 -1.60 -0.18 18.84
N ILE A 142 -1.95 -1.09 17.91
CA ILE A 142 -1.00 -1.90 17.14
C ILE A 142 -0.25 -1.10 16.07
N THR A 143 -0.90 -0.12 15.45
CA THR A 143 -0.35 0.69 14.35
C THR A 143 -0.16 2.16 14.70
N GLN A 144 -0.75 2.60 15.81
CA GLN A 144 -0.84 4.01 16.24
C GLN A 144 -1.48 4.91 15.17
N ALA A 145 -2.30 4.30 14.33
CA ALA A 145 -3.12 5.02 13.35
C ALA A 145 -4.44 5.49 13.98
N VAL A 146 -4.86 6.68 13.59
CA VAL A 146 -6.19 7.21 13.92
C VAL A 146 -7.20 6.68 12.89
N VAL A 147 -8.30 6.16 13.39
CA VAL A 147 -9.39 5.57 12.60
C VAL A 147 -10.76 6.01 13.12
N GLY A 148 -11.82 5.61 12.43
CA GLY A 148 -13.21 5.78 12.84
C GLY A 148 -13.92 6.97 12.18
N ASP A 149 -15.21 7.08 12.47
CA ASP A 149 -16.14 8.00 11.77
C ASP A 149 -15.75 9.48 11.86
N THR A 150 -15.13 9.90 12.95
CA THR A 150 -14.68 11.30 13.10
C THR A 150 -13.59 11.63 12.09
N ALA A 151 -12.62 10.74 11.91
CA ALA A 151 -11.57 10.90 10.90
C ALA A 151 -12.16 10.89 9.49
N LEU A 152 -13.04 9.94 9.19
CA LEU A 152 -13.70 9.85 7.87
C LEU A 152 -14.52 11.09 7.52
N ARG A 153 -15.33 11.61 8.46
CA ARG A 153 -16.08 12.85 8.25
C ARG A 153 -15.18 14.05 7.99
N THR A 154 -14.04 14.12 8.67
CA THR A 154 -13.06 15.19 8.45
C THR A 154 -12.44 15.06 7.06
N LEU A 155 -11.99 13.87 6.67
CA LEU A 155 -11.41 13.60 5.35
C LEU A 155 -12.37 13.86 4.19
N ALA A 156 -13.67 13.61 4.38
CA ALA A 156 -14.68 13.86 3.35
C ALA A 156 -14.76 15.34 2.92
N LEU A 157 -14.29 16.26 3.77
CA LEU A 157 -14.27 17.72 3.53
C LEU A 157 -12.92 18.19 2.96
N MET A 158 -11.94 17.32 2.82
CA MET A 158 -10.58 17.67 2.42
C MET A 158 -10.26 17.17 1.01
N ARG A 159 -9.31 17.83 0.38
CA ARG A 159 -8.63 17.38 -0.84
C ARG A 159 -7.15 17.65 -0.70
N ALA A 160 -6.33 16.75 -1.25
CA ALA A 160 -4.88 16.95 -1.30
C ALA A 160 -4.37 16.85 -2.74
N ASP A 161 -3.24 17.51 -3.01
CA ASP A 161 -2.55 17.39 -4.28
C ASP A 161 -1.94 16.00 -4.43
N VAL A 162 -1.37 15.45 -3.33
CA VAL A 162 -0.76 14.11 -3.33
C VAL A 162 -1.12 13.37 -2.05
N ALA A 163 -1.45 12.09 -2.16
CA ALA A 163 -1.51 11.15 -1.05
C ALA A 163 -0.35 10.16 -1.11
N PHE A 164 0.42 10.06 -0.05
CA PHE A 164 1.45 9.04 0.14
C PHE A 164 0.88 7.91 1.01
N ILE A 165 0.70 6.75 0.39
CA ILE A 165 -0.06 5.64 0.97
C ILE A 165 0.84 4.44 1.20
N GLY A 166 0.82 3.91 2.43
CA GLY A 166 1.39 2.60 2.74
C GLY A 166 0.39 1.48 2.52
N THR A 167 0.88 0.29 2.18
CA THR A 167 0.02 -0.89 2.08
C THR A 167 0.62 -2.08 2.81
N ASN A 168 -0.23 -3.04 3.17
CA ASN A 168 0.25 -4.34 3.64
C ASN A 168 0.50 -5.29 2.47
N ALA A 169 -0.24 -5.12 1.36
CA ALA A 169 -0.06 -5.92 0.16
C ALA A 169 -0.63 -5.20 -1.07
N LEU A 170 -0.14 -5.61 -2.26
CA LEU A 170 -0.59 -5.14 -3.56
C LEU A 170 -0.65 -6.31 -4.54
N THR A 171 -1.83 -6.52 -5.12
CA THR A 171 -2.05 -7.37 -6.28
C THR A 171 -2.82 -6.61 -7.36
N LEU A 172 -2.80 -7.09 -8.60
CA LEU A 172 -3.49 -6.39 -9.70
C LEU A 172 -5.01 -6.61 -9.66
N ASP A 173 -5.46 -7.77 -9.19
CA ASP A 173 -6.88 -8.14 -9.16
C ASP A 173 -7.62 -7.63 -7.91
N HIS A 174 -6.94 -7.55 -6.76
CA HIS A 174 -7.53 -7.09 -5.49
C HIS A 174 -7.07 -5.68 -5.10
N GLY A 175 -6.03 -5.14 -5.78
CA GLY A 175 -5.48 -3.82 -5.52
C GLY A 175 -4.68 -3.74 -4.23
N LEU A 176 -4.78 -2.61 -3.57
CA LEU A 176 -4.14 -2.36 -2.27
C LEU A 176 -4.98 -2.96 -1.14
N SER A 177 -4.37 -3.73 -0.26
CA SER A 177 -5.10 -4.40 0.81
C SER A 177 -4.42 -4.30 2.18
N THR A 178 -5.23 -4.44 3.24
CA THR A 178 -4.82 -4.37 4.65
C THR A 178 -5.63 -5.35 5.51
N ALA A 179 -5.16 -5.61 6.73
CA ALA A 179 -5.81 -6.55 7.63
C ALA A 179 -7.06 -5.98 8.32
N ASP A 180 -7.10 -4.66 8.54
CA ASP A 180 -8.11 -4.01 9.38
C ASP A 180 -9.09 -3.15 8.56
N PRO A 181 -10.40 -3.35 8.68
CA PRO A 181 -11.39 -2.61 7.91
C PRO A 181 -11.49 -1.12 8.28
N GLN A 182 -11.14 -0.72 9.50
CA GLN A 182 -11.16 0.69 9.89
C GLN A 182 -9.96 1.43 9.28
N GLU A 183 -8.78 0.79 9.20
CA GLU A 183 -7.65 1.33 8.45
C GLU A 183 -7.92 1.37 6.95
N ALA A 184 -8.52 0.32 6.40
CA ALA A 184 -8.93 0.28 5.01
C ALA A 184 -9.84 1.47 4.65
N ALA A 185 -10.80 1.81 5.49
CA ALA A 185 -11.70 2.95 5.26
C ALA A 185 -10.95 4.29 5.21
N ILE A 186 -9.99 4.53 6.12
CA ILE A 186 -9.17 5.75 6.12
C ILE A 186 -8.28 5.81 4.88
N LYS A 187 -7.59 4.71 4.54
CA LYS A 187 -6.74 4.62 3.35
C LYS A 187 -7.54 4.87 2.07
N SER A 188 -8.72 4.27 1.94
CA SER A 188 -9.64 4.50 0.83
C SER A 188 -10.06 5.98 0.74
N ALA A 189 -10.34 6.62 1.87
CA ALA A 189 -10.68 8.04 1.90
C ALA A 189 -9.50 8.94 1.48
N PHE A 190 -8.26 8.60 1.83
CA PHE A 190 -7.08 9.31 1.35
C PHE A 190 -6.93 9.17 -0.17
N VAL A 191 -7.03 7.95 -0.70
CA VAL A 191 -6.95 7.67 -2.14
C VAL A 191 -8.03 8.47 -2.89
N THR A 192 -9.29 8.37 -2.47
CA THR A 192 -10.42 9.03 -3.14
C THR A 192 -10.33 10.57 -3.10
N ASN A 193 -9.66 11.13 -2.08
CA ASN A 193 -9.60 12.57 -1.87
C ASN A 193 -8.26 13.22 -2.28
N ALA A 194 -7.41 12.52 -3.01
CA ALA A 194 -6.18 13.05 -3.57
C ALA A 194 -6.23 13.16 -5.09
N HIS A 195 -5.48 14.10 -5.65
CA HIS A 195 -5.30 14.22 -7.11
C HIS A 195 -4.28 13.22 -7.64
N LYS A 196 -3.25 12.91 -6.85
CA LYS A 196 -2.22 11.92 -7.18
C LYS A 196 -2.04 10.96 -6.02
N VAL A 197 -1.98 9.67 -6.31
CA VAL A 197 -1.81 8.59 -5.33
C VAL A 197 -0.44 7.95 -5.52
N VAL A 198 0.43 8.12 -4.54
CA VAL A 198 1.78 7.55 -4.51
C VAL A 198 1.82 6.44 -3.46
N VAL A 199 1.92 5.20 -3.90
CA VAL A 199 2.05 4.04 -3.04
C VAL A 199 3.51 3.78 -2.72
N MET A 200 3.82 3.63 -1.44
CA MET A 200 5.17 3.39 -0.93
C MET A 200 5.23 2.05 -0.21
N CYS A 201 5.77 1.03 -0.85
CA CYS A 201 5.84 -0.30 -0.27
C CYS A 201 7.12 -1.04 -0.69
N ASP A 202 7.70 -1.80 0.22
CA ASP A 202 8.82 -2.68 -0.12
C ASP A 202 8.35 -3.90 -0.93
N SER A 203 9.27 -4.51 -1.68
CA SER A 203 9.01 -5.64 -2.59
C SER A 203 8.32 -6.83 -1.94
N SER A 204 8.44 -7.01 -0.62
CA SER A 204 7.74 -8.09 0.10
C SER A 204 6.22 -7.93 0.13
N LYS A 205 5.68 -6.78 -0.29
CA LYS A 205 4.25 -6.50 -0.32
C LYS A 205 3.61 -6.84 -1.68
N LEU A 206 4.43 -6.98 -2.70
CA LEU A 206 3.99 -7.25 -4.06
C LEU A 206 3.57 -8.71 -4.22
N GLY A 207 2.42 -8.95 -4.85
CA GLY A 207 1.86 -10.28 -5.06
C GLY A 207 1.28 -10.94 -3.81
N ASN A 208 1.23 -10.24 -2.68
CA ASN A 208 0.54 -10.69 -1.47
C ASN A 208 -0.84 -10.04 -1.37
N ASP A 209 -1.72 -10.62 -0.55
CA ASP A 209 -3.08 -10.16 -0.35
C ASP A 209 -3.47 -10.19 1.13
N TYR A 210 -4.33 -9.25 1.52
CA TYR A 210 -4.92 -9.16 2.85
C TYR A 210 -6.44 -9.11 2.76
N LEU A 211 -7.11 -9.31 3.89
CA LEU A 211 -8.56 -9.49 3.98
C LEU A 211 -9.37 -8.36 3.33
N VAL A 212 -8.91 -7.11 3.46
CA VAL A 212 -9.71 -5.94 3.08
C VAL A 212 -8.98 -5.11 2.03
N SER A 213 -9.51 -5.09 0.81
CA SER A 213 -9.08 -4.14 -0.22
C SER A 213 -9.57 -2.73 0.12
N PHE A 214 -8.75 -1.73 -0.15
CA PHE A 214 -9.10 -0.34 0.10
C PHE A 214 -8.97 0.57 -1.14
N ALA A 215 -8.30 0.11 -2.19
CA ALA A 215 -8.24 0.79 -3.49
C ALA A 215 -7.90 -0.21 -4.59
N PRO A 216 -8.59 -0.18 -5.75
CA PRO A 216 -8.20 -0.95 -6.92
C PRO A 216 -6.87 -0.44 -7.48
N ALA A 217 -6.18 -1.27 -8.27
CA ALA A 217 -4.93 -0.88 -8.92
C ALA A 217 -5.10 0.35 -9.84
N ALA A 218 -6.27 0.51 -10.45
CA ALA A 218 -6.58 1.64 -11.32
C ALA A 218 -6.61 3.01 -10.63
N ASP A 219 -6.68 3.05 -9.29
CA ASP A 219 -6.65 4.30 -8.51
C ASP A 219 -5.23 4.69 -8.07
N ILE A 220 -4.20 3.97 -8.56
CA ILE A 220 -2.79 4.20 -8.22
C ILE A 220 -2.10 4.91 -9.39
N ASP A 221 -1.48 6.06 -9.15
CA ASP A 221 -0.67 6.74 -10.16
C ASP A 221 0.78 6.27 -10.15
N VAL A 222 1.35 6.06 -8.95
CA VAL A 222 2.77 5.73 -8.76
C VAL A 222 2.94 4.64 -7.71
N VAL A 223 3.80 3.67 -7.98
CA VAL A 223 4.34 2.73 -7.00
C VAL A 223 5.83 2.95 -6.84
N ILE A 224 6.27 3.27 -5.64
CA ILE A 224 7.69 3.34 -5.28
C ILE A 224 8.02 2.10 -4.46
N THR A 225 8.93 1.28 -4.97
CA THR A 225 9.36 0.04 -4.33
C THR A 225 10.88 -0.13 -4.43
N ASP A 226 11.45 -1.11 -3.75
CA ASP A 226 12.90 -1.39 -3.81
C ASP A 226 13.28 -2.27 -5.02
N ALA A 227 14.58 -2.33 -5.31
CA ALA A 227 15.14 -3.05 -6.45
C ALA A 227 14.95 -4.58 -6.39
N ALA A 228 14.49 -5.15 -5.27
CA ALA A 228 14.16 -6.56 -5.15
C ALA A 228 12.74 -6.90 -5.67
N ALA A 229 12.00 -5.92 -6.19
CA ALA A 229 10.69 -6.14 -6.80
C ALA A 229 10.82 -7.09 -8.01
N PRO A 230 9.93 -8.12 -8.14
CA PRO A 230 9.96 -9.01 -9.29
C PRO A 230 9.73 -8.26 -10.60
N ASP A 231 10.62 -8.44 -11.59
CA ASP A 231 10.52 -7.75 -12.89
C ASP A 231 9.15 -7.96 -13.54
N SER A 232 8.62 -9.17 -13.49
CA SER A 232 7.29 -9.49 -14.05
C SER A 232 6.16 -8.73 -13.37
N PHE A 233 6.26 -8.43 -12.08
CA PHE A 233 5.26 -7.62 -11.37
C PHE A 233 5.39 -6.14 -11.73
N VAL A 234 6.61 -5.64 -11.87
CA VAL A 234 6.91 -4.27 -12.31
C VAL A 234 6.38 -4.02 -13.72
N GLU A 235 6.61 -4.97 -14.65
CA GLU A 235 6.08 -4.90 -16.01
C GLU A 235 4.55 -4.89 -16.01
N ALA A 236 3.93 -5.77 -15.23
CA ALA A 236 2.48 -5.84 -15.12
C ALA A 236 1.85 -4.55 -14.55
N LEU A 237 2.48 -3.89 -13.57
CA LEU A 237 2.04 -2.57 -13.10
C LEU A 237 2.12 -1.51 -14.20
N ARG A 238 3.21 -1.50 -14.98
CA ARG A 238 3.39 -0.56 -16.10
C ARG A 238 2.38 -0.78 -17.23
N GLU A 239 2.00 -2.02 -17.51
CA GLU A 239 0.92 -2.35 -18.44
C GLU A 239 -0.45 -1.81 -17.99
N HIS A 240 -0.63 -1.60 -16.67
CA HIS A 240 -1.80 -0.95 -16.09
C HIS A 240 -1.65 0.59 -15.98
N GLU A 241 -0.71 1.17 -16.73
CA GLU A 241 -0.44 2.63 -16.77
C GLU A 241 0.03 3.21 -15.42
N ILE A 242 0.53 2.36 -14.51
CA ILE A 242 1.09 2.79 -13.22
C ILE A 242 2.58 3.11 -13.39
N GLU A 243 2.99 4.31 -12.98
CA GLU A 243 4.41 4.67 -12.91
C GLU A 243 5.10 3.84 -11.82
N VAL A 244 6.18 3.13 -12.15
CA VAL A 244 6.94 2.33 -11.17
C VAL A 244 8.35 2.88 -11.02
N VAL A 245 8.67 3.29 -9.79
CA VAL A 245 9.98 3.77 -9.39
C VAL A 245 10.68 2.70 -8.56
N LEU A 246 11.82 2.21 -9.06
CA LEU A 246 12.68 1.28 -8.33
C LEU A 246 13.72 2.09 -7.54
N ALA A 247 13.52 2.19 -6.23
CA ALA A 247 14.42 2.91 -5.35
C ALA A 247 15.73 2.12 -5.16
N SER A 248 16.86 2.79 -5.40
CA SER A 248 18.21 2.27 -5.12
C SER A 248 18.71 2.78 -3.75
N GLU A 249 19.53 1.97 -3.08
CA GLU A 249 20.17 2.34 -1.81
C GLU A 249 21.12 3.56 -1.91
#